data_830d947699348fa3b3d052818247814f
#
_entry.id   830d947699348fa3b3d052818247814f
#
_cell.length_a   1.000
_cell.length_b   1.000
_cell.length_c   1.000
_cell.angle_alpha   90.00
_cell.angle_beta   90.00
_cell.angle_gamma   90.00
#
_symmetry.space_group_name_H-M   'P 1'
#
loop_
_entity.id
_entity.type
_entity.pdbx_description
1 polymer ?
#
loop_
_entity_poly.entity_id
_entity_poly.type
_entity_poly.pdbx_seq_one_letter_code
_entity_poly.pdbx_strand_id
1 'polypeptide(L)'
;MIRNIIIIFFSFVLLACQEQSQNKIAIVIHGGAGTMKKENMTPELEESYLLKLEEAIRVGYEILKNGGSSQDAVEKTIHIMENSPLFNAGHGAVLTSDGSAELDASFMNGETLNAGAVAGVTNVKNPISAAIAVMEKSPYVLLSSKGAEEFASDVGLELVPNSYFITERRKTQLENIQNKNEVAFYDSYIKDSKYGTVGCVALDINGNISAGTSTGGRSNKKWGRLGDVPVIGAGTYADNECCGISATGWGEFFIRNVVSYDIAALVNYKNLNIKEASRIALNKVKDLGGDGGVIVLDKNGDVSMDFNTAGMYR
;
A
#
# COMPACT_ATOMS: atom_id res chain seq x y z
N MET A 1 -42.80 45.26 -59.08
CA MET A 1 -41.42 44.57 -59.06
C MET A 1 -41.08 44.35 -57.64
N ILE A 2 -41.29 43.12 -57.12
CA ILE A 2 -41.02 42.70 -55.76
C ILE A 2 -39.84 41.70 -55.88
N ARG A 3 -38.69 42.07 -55.30
CA ARG A 3 -37.45 41.31 -55.33
C ARG A 3 -37.40 40.47 -54.08
N ASN A 4 -37.56 39.12 -54.24
CA ASN A 4 -37.41 38.15 -53.17
C ASN A 4 -35.94 38.02 -52.75
N ILE A 5 -35.67 38.33 -51.48
CA ILE A 5 -34.38 38.07 -50.87
C ILE A 5 -34.48 36.69 -50.17
N ILE A 6 -33.78 35.70 -50.72
CA ILE A 6 -33.64 34.40 -50.11
C ILE A 6 -32.49 34.50 -49.09
N ILE A 7 -32.81 34.41 -47.80
CA ILE A 7 -31.84 34.32 -46.72
C ILE A 7 -31.51 32.85 -46.55
N ILE A 8 -30.30 32.42 -46.95
CA ILE A 8 -29.78 31.09 -46.71
C ILE A 8 -29.21 31.08 -45.30
N PHE A 9 -29.88 30.39 -44.38
CA PHE A 9 -29.40 30.11 -43.03
C PHE A 9 -28.38 28.99 -43.11
N PHE A 10 -27.10 29.33 -43.03
CA PHE A 10 -26.02 28.34 -42.94
C PHE A 10 -25.93 27.91 -41.47
N SER A 11 -26.57 26.79 -41.11
CA SER A 11 -26.46 26.15 -39.82
C SER A 11 -25.04 25.47 -39.74
N PHE A 12 -24.10 26.14 -39.08
CA PHE A 12 -22.85 25.55 -38.68
C PHE A 12 -23.13 24.56 -37.54
N VAL A 13 -23.23 23.28 -37.88
CA VAL A 13 -23.18 22.21 -36.89
C VAL A 13 -21.71 22.10 -36.45
N LEU A 14 -21.39 22.73 -35.34
CA LEU A 14 -20.16 22.46 -34.61
C LEU A 14 -20.26 21.02 -34.07
N LEU A 15 -19.74 20.05 -34.81
CA LEU A 15 -19.34 18.78 -34.24
C LEU A 15 -18.19 19.09 -33.28
N ALA A 16 -18.52 19.33 -32.01
CA ALA A 16 -17.57 19.21 -30.94
C ALA A 16 -17.18 17.73 -30.93
N CYS A 17 -16.02 17.39 -31.48
CA CYS A 17 -15.30 16.20 -31.11
C CYS A 17 -15.02 16.38 -29.61
N GLN A 18 -15.88 15.84 -28.75
CA GLN A 18 -15.47 15.48 -27.42
C GLN A 18 -14.40 14.39 -27.64
N GLU A 19 -13.13 14.74 -27.48
CA GLU A 19 -12.11 13.74 -27.17
C GLU A 19 -12.68 12.96 -25.99
N GLN A 20 -13.19 11.77 -26.26
CA GLN A 20 -13.42 10.79 -25.20
C GLN A 20 -12.06 10.58 -24.56
N SER A 21 -11.83 11.22 -23.44
CA SER A 21 -10.77 10.88 -22.53
C SER A 21 -10.88 9.36 -22.37
N GLN A 22 -10.01 8.61 -23.03
CA GLN A 22 -9.91 7.17 -22.75
C GLN A 22 -9.58 7.09 -21.26
N ASN A 23 -10.57 6.68 -20.46
CA ASN A 23 -10.36 6.46 -19.05
C ASN A 23 -9.20 5.50 -18.93
N LYS A 24 -8.10 5.98 -18.38
CA LYS A 24 -6.86 5.22 -18.25
C LYS A 24 -7.00 4.28 -17.07
N ILE A 25 -6.56 3.05 -17.24
CA ILE A 25 -6.30 2.15 -16.11
C ILE A 25 -4.83 2.24 -15.73
N ALA A 26 -4.53 2.17 -14.45
CA ALA A 26 -3.15 2.14 -13.97
C ALA A 26 -3.06 1.36 -12.65
N ILE A 27 -1.91 0.75 -12.41
CA ILE A 27 -1.61 0.04 -11.18
C ILE A 27 -0.13 0.21 -10.84
N VAL A 28 0.16 0.42 -9.57
CA VAL A 28 1.52 0.48 -9.03
C VAL A 28 1.59 -0.30 -7.74
N ILE A 29 2.71 -1.02 -7.53
CA ILE A 29 2.92 -1.86 -6.35
C ILE A 29 4.26 -1.58 -5.69
N HIS A 30 4.40 -1.96 -4.43
CA HIS A 30 5.69 -2.13 -3.77
C HIS A 30 5.74 -3.39 -2.92
N GLY A 31 6.91 -3.99 -2.87
CA GLY A 31 7.25 -5.13 -2.01
C GLY A 31 8.10 -4.73 -0.80
N GLY A 32 8.16 -3.43 -0.49
CA GLY A 32 8.88 -2.86 0.65
C GLY A 32 10.10 -2.03 0.30
N ALA A 33 10.47 -1.14 1.21
CA ALA A 33 11.72 -0.37 1.17
C ALA A 33 12.66 -0.82 2.29
N GLY A 34 13.97 -0.60 2.14
CA GLY A 34 14.95 -0.93 3.18
C GLY A 34 16.37 -1.14 2.69
N THR A 35 17.15 -1.92 3.42
CA THR A 35 18.56 -2.23 3.13
C THR A 35 18.74 -3.25 2.00
N MET A 36 17.90 -3.21 1.00
CA MET A 36 17.95 -4.12 -0.17
C MET A 36 19.04 -3.67 -1.13
N LYS A 37 20.30 -3.89 -0.72
CA LYS A 37 21.42 -3.71 -1.63
C LYS A 37 21.57 -4.97 -2.48
N LYS A 38 21.70 -4.82 -3.80
CA LYS A 38 21.98 -5.93 -4.72
C LYS A 38 23.16 -6.80 -4.27
N GLU A 39 24.17 -6.16 -3.66
CA GLU A 39 25.36 -6.81 -3.10
C GLU A 39 25.07 -7.87 -2.00
N ASN A 40 23.89 -7.80 -1.36
CA ASN A 40 23.47 -8.69 -0.28
C ASN A 40 22.45 -9.75 -0.72
N MET A 41 22.17 -9.86 -2.01
CA MET A 41 21.20 -10.80 -2.60
C MET A 41 21.89 -11.76 -3.55
N THR A 42 21.51 -13.04 -3.49
CA THR A 42 21.89 -13.95 -4.57
C THR A 42 21.04 -13.65 -5.81
N PRO A 43 21.55 -13.92 -7.04
CA PRO A 43 20.77 -13.72 -8.26
C PRO A 43 19.43 -14.47 -8.24
N GLU A 44 19.39 -15.68 -7.69
CA GLU A 44 18.18 -16.50 -7.58
C GLU A 44 17.13 -15.88 -6.65
N LEU A 45 17.57 -15.22 -5.56
CA LEU A 45 16.67 -14.53 -4.65
C LEU A 45 16.11 -13.25 -5.29
N GLU A 46 16.95 -12.49 -6.01
CA GLU A 46 16.51 -11.31 -6.77
C GLU A 46 15.47 -11.71 -7.82
N GLU A 47 15.74 -12.77 -8.59
CA GLU A 47 14.81 -13.29 -9.60
C GLU A 47 13.48 -13.73 -8.97
N SER A 48 13.51 -14.41 -7.82
CA SER A 48 12.30 -14.84 -7.11
C SER A 48 11.42 -13.64 -6.70
N TYR A 49 12.03 -12.54 -6.23
CA TYR A 49 11.29 -11.31 -5.93
C TYR A 49 10.69 -10.68 -7.18
N LEU A 50 11.46 -10.57 -8.26
CA LEU A 50 10.99 -9.97 -9.52
C LEU A 50 9.83 -10.77 -10.13
N LEU A 51 9.94 -12.10 -10.18
CA LEU A 51 8.87 -12.97 -10.69
C LEU A 51 7.59 -12.86 -9.84
N LYS A 52 7.72 -12.76 -8.50
CA LYS A 52 6.55 -12.63 -7.63
C LYS A 52 5.90 -11.26 -7.73
N LEU A 53 6.66 -10.19 -7.89
CA LEU A 53 6.11 -8.85 -8.14
C LEU A 53 5.45 -8.78 -9.52
N GLU A 54 6.03 -9.41 -10.55
CA GLU A 54 5.43 -9.50 -11.88
C GLU A 54 4.10 -10.28 -11.84
N GLU A 55 4.04 -11.39 -11.12
CA GLU A 55 2.80 -12.14 -10.91
C GLU A 55 1.74 -11.25 -10.24
N ALA A 56 2.10 -10.56 -9.16
CA ALA A 56 1.19 -9.71 -8.41
C ALA A 56 0.61 -8.57 -9.25
N ILE A 57 1.47 -7.81 -9.93
CA ILE A 57 1.01 -6.68 -10.75
C ILE A 57 0.19 -7.15 -11.96
N ARG A 58 0.54 -8.29 -12.55
CA ARG A 58 -0.19 -8.88 -13.68
C ARG A 58 -1.62 -9.25 -13.29
N VAL A 59 -1.82 -9.87 -12.13
CA VAL A 59 -3.17 -10.22 -11.63
C VAL A 59 -4.03 -8.96 -11.48
N GLY A 60 -3.53 -7.91 -10.84
CA GLY A 60 -4.27 -6.66 -10.69
C GLY A 60 -4.52 -5.95 -12.03
N TYR A 61 -3.52 -5.91 -12.90
CA TYR A 61 -3.66 -5.29 -14.22
C TYR A 61 -4.71 -5.99 -15.10
N GLU A 62 -4.74 -7.32 -15.11
CA GLU A 62 -5.75 -8.08 -15.90
C GLU A 62 -7.18 -7.86 -15.35
N ILE A 63 -7.35 -7.66 -14.03
CA ILE A 63 -8.65 -7.27 -13.45
C ILE A 63 -9.08 -5.91 -14.02
N LEU A 64 -8.23 -4.89 -13.97
CA LEU A 64 -8.52 -3.56 -14.48
C LEU A 64 -8.80 -3.57 -15.98
N LYS A 65 -7.97 -4.28 -16.76
CA LYS A 65 -8.08 -4.40 -18.21
C LYS A 65 -9.41 -5.04 -18.65
N ASN A 66 -9.95 -5.95 -17.83
CA ASN A 66 -11.24 -6.59 -18.06
C ASN A 66 -12.42 -5.79 -17.48
N GLY A 67 -12.21 -4.55 -17.04
CA GLY A 67 -13.25 -3.67 -16.53
C GLY A 67 -13.61 -3.92 -15.05
N GLY A 68 -12.77 -4.66 -14.31
CA GLY A 68 -12.93 -4.85 -12.86
C GLY A 68 -12.58 -3.59 -12.07
N SER A 69 -12.97 -3.58 -10.79
CA SER A 69 -12.78 -2.43 -9.89
C SER A 69 -11.33 -2.26 -9.44
N SER A 70 -10.95 -1.03 -9.09
CA SER A 70 -9.68 -0.72 -8.44
C SER A 70 -9.53 -1.45 -7.09
N GLN A 71 -10.62 -1.63 -6.36
CA GLN A 71 -10.66 -2.41 -5.11
C GLN A 71 -10.27 -3.88 -5.34
N ASP A 72 -10.91 -4.57 -6.30
CA ASP A 72 -10.59 -5.96 -6.62
C ASP A 72 -9.13 -6.11 -7.08
N ALA A 73 -8.66 -5.17 -7.88
CA ALA A 73 -7.27 -5.15 -8.35
C ALA A 73 -6.29 -5.02 -7.17
N VAL A 74 -6.53 -4.11 -6.23
CA VAL A 74 -5.70 -3.94 -5.03
C VAL A 74 -5.73 -5.19 -4.15
N GLU A 75 -6.94 -5.72 -3.86
CA GLU A 75 -7.08 -6.90 -3.01
C GLU A 75 -6.32 -8.10 -3.56
N LYS A 76 -6.59 -8.47 -4.82
CA LYS A 76 -5.98 -9.66 -5.44
C LYS A 76 -4.48 -9.52 -5.65
N THR A 77 -4.00 -8.32 -5.95
CA THR A 77 -2.56 -8.02 -6.01
C THR A 77 -1.88 -8.24 -4.66
N ILE A 78 -2.45 -7.70 -3.58
CA ILE A 78 -1.89 -7.85 -2.24
C ILE A 78 -1.98 -9.30 -1.75
N HIS A 79 -3.03 -10.05 -2.10
CA HIS A 79 -3.12 -11.50 -1.81
C HIS A 79 -1.90 -12.28 -2.34
N ILE A 80 -1.45 -12.02 -3.57
CA ILE A 80 -0.27 -12.69 -4.13
C ILE A 80 0.96 -12.45 -3.26
N MET A 81 1.10 -11.22 -2.74
CA MET A 81 2.23 -10.85 -1.89
C MET A 81 2.08 -11.37 -0.46
N GLU A 82 0.87 -11.31 0.14
CA GLU A 82 0.59 -11.86 1.48
C GLU A 82 0.75 -13.38 1.53
N ASN A 83 0.47 -14.09 0.44
CA ASN A 83 0.61 -15.54 0.35
C ASN A 83 2.04 -16.00 0.00
N SER A 84 2.98 -15.07 -0.16
CA SER A 84 4.37 -15.35 -0.52
C SER A 84 5.31 -15.24 0.69
N PRO A 85 6.22 -16.21 0.92
CA PRO A 85 7.21 -16.13 2.02
C PRO A 85 8.28 -15.06 1.81
N LEU A 86 8.30 -14.39 0.66
CA LEU A 86 9.31 -13.40 0.30
C LEU A 86 9.12 -12.07 1.03
N PHE A 87 7.87 -11.62 1.19
CA PHE A 87 7.55 -10.30 1.71
C PHE A 87 7.32 -10.30 3.22
N ASN A 88 7.33 -9.11 3.82
CA ASN A 88 6.93 -8.90 5.20
C ASN A 88 5.43 -8.55 5.26
N ALA A 89 4.60 -9.49 4.91
CA ALA A 89 3.14 -9.41 4.99
C ALA A 89 2.59 -10.84 4.93
N GLY A 90 1.52 -11.15 5.65
CA GLY A 90 0.93 -12.49 5.65
C GLY A 90 1.96 -13.61 5.88
N HIS A 91 2.02 -14.59 4.96
CA HIS A 91 2.99 -15.70 5.00
C HIS A 91 4.40 -15.18 4.72
N GLY A 92 5.22 -15.04 5.75
CA GLY A 92 6.56 -14.47 5.68
C GLY A 92 6.70 -13.13 6.40
N ALA A 93 5.68 -12.76 7.18
CA ALA A 93 5.75 -11.63 8.09
C ALA A 93 6.91 -11.77 9.06
N VAL A 94 7.48 -10.63 9.45
CA VAL A 94 8.47 -10.58 10.53
C VAL A 94 7.83 -10.94 11.87
N LEU A 95 8.66 -11.41 12.81
CA LEU A 95 8.19 -11.90 14.10
C LEU A 95 8.35 -10.83 15.19
N THR A 96 7.43 -10.86 16.13
CA THR A 96 7.48 -10.16 17.41
C THR A 96 8.59 -10.70 18.30
N SER A 97 8.85 -10.07 19.42
CA SER A 97 9.92 -10.50 20.35
C SER A 97 9.67 -11.85 21.00
N ASP A 98 8.44 -12.35 21.03
CA ASP A 98 8.06 -13.67 21.53
C ASP A 98 7.97 -14.75 20.43
N GLY A 99 8.31 -14.38 19.18
CA GLY A 99 8.37 -15.32 18.06
C GLY A 99 7.04 -15.54 17.35
N SER A 100 6.00 -14.79 17.66
CA SER A 100 4.72 -14.82 16.95
C SER A 100 4.68 -13.84 15.78
N ALA A 101 3.75 -14.03 14.85
CA ALA A 101 3.43 -13.05 13.82
C ALA A 101 2.20 -12.23 14.24
N GLU A 102 2.29 -10.91 14.14
CA GLU A 102 1.19 -9.97 14.27
C GLU A 102 1.12 -9.11 13.00
N LEU A 103 -0.05 -9.08 12.37
CA LEU A 103 -0.27 -8.52 11.05
C LEU A 103 -1.14 -7.28 11.11
N ASP A 104 -0.84 -6.32 10.26
CA ASP A 104 -1.58 -5.07 10.09
C ASP A 104 -1.90 -4.88 8.61
N ALA A 105 -3.11 -4.37 8.30
CA ALA A 105 -3.47 -3.96 6.95
C ALA A 105 -4.45 -2.80 6.97
N SER A 106 -4.45 -2.01 5.90
CA SER A 106 -5.46 -0.98 5.65
C SER A 106 -5.80 -0.89 4.17
N PHE A 107 -7.01 -0.44 3.93
CA PHE A 107 -7.55 -0.18 2.59
C PHE A 107 -8.37 1.11 2.61
N MET A 108 -8.31 1.87 1.53
CA MET A 108 -9.14 3.08 1.34
C MET A 108 -9.66 3.17 -0.08
N ASN A 109 -10.93 3.48 -0.21
CA ASN A 109 -11.63 3.76 -1.46
C ASN A 109 -11.67 5.26 -1.69
N GLY A 110 -11.09 5.73 -2.80
CA GLY A 110 -10.97 7.15 -3.11
C GLY A 110 -12.25 7.82 -3.60
N GLU A 111 -13.23 7.05 -4.06
CA GLU A 111 -14.53 7.59 -4.51
C GLU A 111 -15.38 8.01 -3.32
N THR A 112 -15.46 7.17 -2.29
CA THR A 112 -16.35 7.36 -1.14
C THR A 112 -15.63 7.90 0.09
N LEU A 113 -14.29 7.87 0.08
CA LEU A 113 -13.40 8.08 1.23
C LEU A 113 -13.62 7.06 2.36
N ASN A 114 -14.37 6.00 2.09
CA ASN A 114 -14.51 4.89 3.03
C ASN A 114 -13.19 4.16 3.18
N ALA A 115 -12.90 3.75 4.40
CA ALA A 115 -11.68 3.06 4.72
C ALA A 115 -11.91 1.96 5.75
N GLY A 116 -11.04 0.97 5.74
CA GLY A 116 -11.01 -0.07 6.75
C GLY A 116 -9.59 -0.49 7.08
N ALA A 117 -9.37 -0.91 8.30
CA ALA A 117 -8.08 -1.39 8.76
C ALA A 117 -8.21 -2.46 9.84
N VAL A 118 -7.21 -3.33 9.90
CA VAL A 118 -6.99 -4.28 10.99
C VAL A 118 -5.58 -4.15 11.51
N ALA A 119 -5.40 -4.30 12.83
CA ALA A 119 -4.12 -4.16 13.50
C ALA A 119 -3.87 -5.27 14.51
N GLY A 120 -2.67 -5.84 14.50
CA GLY A 120 -2.24 -6.86 15.46
C GLY A 120 -3.04 -8.16 15.39
N VAL A 121 -3.52 -8.55 14.20
CA VAL A 121 -4.20 -9.84 14.00
C VAL A 121 -3.18 -10.97 13.85
N THR A 122 -3.50 -12.15 14.38
CA THR A 122 -2.55 -13.26 14.49
C THR A 122 -2.97 -14.52 13.72
N ASN A 123 -4.19 -14.55 13.18
CA ASN A 123 -4.78 -15.74 12.57
C ASN A 123 -5.56 -15.46 11.27
N VAL A 124 -5.68 -14.20 10.82
CA VAL A 124 -6.36 -13.84 9.59
C VAL A 124 -5.40 -14.07 8.41
N LYS A 125 -5.74 -15.02 7.52
CA LYS A 125 -4.85 -15.43 6.41
C LYS A 125 -4.44 -14.27 5.51
N ASN A 126 -5.42 -13.46 5.10
CA ASN A 126 -5.21 -12.29 4.26
C ASN A 126 -5.74 -11.03 4.96
N PRO A 127 -4.89 -10.31 5.72
CA PRO A 127 -5.30 -9.11 6.45
C PRO A 127 -5.91 -8.01 5.58
N ILE A 128 -5.51 -7.88 4.32
CA ILE A 128 -6.11 -6.90 3.40
C ILE A 128 -7.60 -7.15 3.17
N SER A 129 -8.04 -8.42 3.07
CA SER A 129 -9.46 -8.73 2.96
C SER A 129 -10.23 -8.39 4.24
N ALA A 130 -9.59 -8.53 5.42
CA ALA A 130 -10.21 -8.09 6.67
C ALA A 130 -10.33 -6.57 6.74
N ALA A 131 -9.34 -5.82 6.26
CA ALA A 131 -9.42 -4.37 6.16
C ALA A 131 -10.58 -3.92 5.25
N ILE A 132 -10.73 -4.55 4.07
CA ILE A 132 -11.87 -4.29 3.16
C ILE A 132 -13.20 -4.66 3.82
N ALA A 133 -13.27 -5.81 4.48
CA ALA A 133 -14.49 -6.23 5.18
C ALA A 133 -14.88 -5.28 6.33
N VAL A 134 -13.90 -4.72 7.06
CA VAL A 134 -14.17 -3.67 8.08
C VAL A 134 -14.84 -2.47 7.43
N MET A 135 -14.32 -2.01 6.29
CA MET A 135 -14.91 -0.90 5.54
C MET A 135 -16.33 -1.18 5.04
N GLU A 136 -16.60 -2.40 4.54
CA GLU A 136 -17.86 -2.72 3.86
C GLU A 136 -18.95 -3.22 4.78
N LYS A 137 -18.58 -3.92 5.86
CA LYS A 137 -19.50 -4.70 6.67
C LYS A 137 -19.58 -4.26 8.13
N SER A 138 -18.92 -3.16 8.48
CA SER A 138 -18.98 -2.60 9.84
C SER A 138 -19.14 -1.08 9.80
N PRO A 139 -19.60 -0.46 10.90
CA PRO A 139 -19.63 1.00 11.03
C PRO A 139 -18.26 1.58 11.45
N TYR A 140 -17.24 0.75 11.57
CA TYR A 140 -15.92 1.12 12.09
C TYR A 140 -14.91 1.30 10.95
N VAL A 141 -13.83 2.01 11.24
CA VAL A 141 -12.69 2.17 10.32
C VAL A 141 -11.52 1.26 10.73
N LEU A 142 -11.31 1.03 12.01
CA LEU A 142 -10.17 0.27 12.52
C LEU A 142 -10.59 -0.69 13.63
N LEU A 143 -10.30 -1.96 13.42
CA LEU A 143 -10.43 -3.02 14.44
C LEU A 143 -9.05 -3.58 14.79
N SER A 144 -8.88 -4.13 16.00
CA SER A 144 -7.59 -4.65 16.43
C SER A 144 -7.68 -5.98 17.18
N SER A 145 -6.59 -6.76 17.10
CA SER A 145 -6.34 -7.96 17.88
C SER A 145 -7.53 -8.93 17.84
N LYS A 146 -7.91 -9.51 18.98
CA LYS A 146 -8.98 -10.50 19.07
C LYS A 146 -10.33 -10.02 18.54
N GLY A 147 -10.68 -8.74 18.73
CA GLY A 147 -11.94 -8.20 18.20
C GLY A 147 -11.94 -8.17 16.67
N ALA A 148 -10.81 -7.87 16.03
CA ALA A 148 -10.67 -7.95 14.59
C ALA A 148 -10.72 -9.40 14.07
N GLU A 149 -10.17 -10.35 14.82
CA GLU A 149 -10.18 -11.78 14.49
C GLU A 149 -11.60 -12.39 14.63
N GLU A 150 -12.34 -12.02 15.67
CA GLU A 150 -13.75 -12.37 15.85
C GLU A 150 -14.60 -11.83 14.69
N PHE A 151 -14.44 -10.55 14.37
CA PHE A 151 -15.11 -9.96 13.21
C PHE A 151 -14.76 -10.68 11.91
N ALA A 152 -13.49 -10.99 11.66
CA ALA A 152 -13.06 -11.70 10.45
C ALA A 152 -13.72 -13.08 10.34
N SER A 153 -13.86 -13.80 11.47
CA SER A 153 -14.59 -15.07 11.55
C SER A 153 -16.08 -14.89 11.24
N ASP A 154 -16.72 -13.89 11.84
CA ASP A 154 -18.17 -13.63 11.69
C ASP A 154 -18.54 -13.27 10.25
N VAL A 155 -17.65 -12.61 9.51
CA VAL A 155 -17.86 -12.27 8.09
C VAL A 155 -17.38 -13.37 7.13
N GLY A 156 -16.89 -14.50 7.64
CA GLY A 156 -16.55 -15.71 6.87
C GLY A 156 -15.17 -15.66 6.19
N LEU A 157 -14.21 -14.88 6.71
CA LEU A 157 -12.84 -14.88 6.21
C LEU A 157 -12.06 -16.13 6.68
N GLU A 158 -11.08 -16.55 5.87
CA GLU A 158 -10.23 -17.70 6.18
C GLU A 158 -9.28 -17.39 7.34
N LEU A 159 -9.39 -18.18 8.41
CA LEU A 159 -8.48 -18.13 9.55
C LEU A 159 -7.49 -19.30 9.50
N VAL A 160 -6.25 -19.05 9.89
CA VAL A 160 -5.16 -20.02 9.93
C VAL A 160 -4.43 -19.96 11.25
N PRO A 161 -3.76 -21.04 11.69
CA PRO A 161 -2.93 -20.96 12.90
C PRO A 161 -1.76 -20.00 12.68
N ASN A 162 -1.28 -19.34 13.74
CA ASN A 162 -0.17 -18.38 13.67
C ASN A 162 1.09 -18.96 13.02
N SER A 163 1.33 -20.27 13.19
CA SER A 163 2.45 -20.99 12.57
C SER A 163 2.45 -20.94 11.04
N TYR A 164 1.30 -20.69 10.39
CA TYR A 164 1.22 -20.51 8.95
C TYR A 164 2.08 -19.33 8.45
N PHE A 165 2.16 -18.25 9.22
CA PHE A 165 2.90 -17.05 8.84
C PHE A 165 4.41 -17.16 9.05
N ILE A 166 4.84 -18.11 9.88
CA ILE A 166 6.21 -18.24 10.37
C ILE A 166 7.07 -19.03 9.38
N THR A 167 8.15 -18.42 8.90
CA THR A 167 9.15 -19.07 8.03
C THR A 167 10.48 -19.23 8.77
N GLU A 168 11.29 -20.22 8.39
CA GLU A 168 12.63 -20.42 8.97
C GLU A 168 13.52 -19.19 8.78
N ARG A 169 13.41 -18.51 7.64
CA ARG A 169 14.11 -17.24 7.40
C ARG A 169 13.78 -16.18 8.47
N ARG A 170 12.51 -16.09 8.88
CA ARG A 170 12.08 -15.10 9.88
C ARG A 170 12.47 -15.48 11.29
N LYS A 171 12.48 -16.77 11.62
CA LYS A 171 13.03 -17.26 12.89
C LYS A 171 14.51 -16.91 13.02
N THR A 172 15.33 -17.30 12.04
CA THR A 172 16.77 -16.97 12.03
C THR A 172 17.01 -15.45 12.08
N GLN A 173 16.17 -14.65 11.39
CA GLN A 173 16.26 -13.19 11.45
C GLN A 173 16.01 -12.67 12.88
N LEU A 174 14.99 -13.17 13.56
CA LEU A 174 14.67 -12.79 14.94
C LEU A 174 15.81 -13.17 15.90
N GLU A 175 16.29 -14.42 15.84
CA GLU A 175 17.44 -14.91 16.64
C GLU A 175 18.67 -14.03 16.47
N ASN A 176 19.02 -13.70 15.23
CA ASN A 176 20.15 -12.81 14.93
C ASN A 176 20.00 -11.41 15.53
N ILE A 177 18.78 -10.86 15.54
CA ILE A 177 18.49 -9.56 16.15
C ILE A 177 18.60 -9.65 17.67
N GLN A 178 18.03 -10.70 18.29
CA GLN A 178 18.05 -10.88 19.74
C GLN A 178 19.47 -11.09 20.27
N ASN A 179 20.28 -11.91 19.60
CA ASN A 179 21.68 -12.15 19.97
C ASN A 179 22.57 -10.89 19.88
N LYS A 180 22.28 -9.97 18.94
CA LYS A 180 23.02 -8.69 18.83
C LYS A 180 22.62 -7.68 19.90
N ASN A 181 21.39 -7.73 20.38
CA ASN A 181 20.85 -6.76 21.33
C ASN A 181 21.32 -6.95 22.78
N GLU A 182 21.97 -8.06 23.11
CA GLU A 182 22.63 -8.22 24.42
C GLU A 182 23.78 -7.22 24.64
N VAL A 183 24.29 -6.58 23.56
CA VAL A 183 25.47 -5.71 23.59
C VAL A 183 25.18 -4.21 23.35
N ALA A 184 24.04 -3.82 22.71
CA ALA A 184 23.74 -2.41 22.41
C ALA A 184 22.25 -2.16 22.22
N PHE A 185 21.56 -1.73 23.29
CA PHE A 185 20.11 -1.62 23.37
C PHE A 185 19.45 -0.59 22.45
N TYR A 186 20.16 0.37 21.87
CA TYR A 186 19.59 1.45 21.08
C TYR A 186 20.03 1.51 19.61
N ASP A 187 21.30 1.34 19.29
CA ASP A 187 21.83 1.54 17.93
C ASP A 187 21.60 0.38 16.97
N SER A 188 21.64 -0.87 17.47
CA SER A 188 21.39 -2.06 16.66
C SER A 188 19.89 -2.27 16.38
N TYR A 189 19.02 -1.81 17.27
CA TYR A 189 17.57 -1.83 17.11
C TYR A 189 17.14 -0.98 15.89
N ILE A 190 17.92 0.04 15.56
CA ILE A 190 17.64 1.01 14.49
C ILE A 190 18.10 0.50 13.11
N LYS A 191 19.24 -0.17 13.02
CA LYS A 191 19.90 -0.47 11.72
C LYS A 191 19.52 -1.82 11.08
N ASP A 192 19.09 -2.81 11.83
CA ASP A 192 18.87 -4.17 11.34
C ASP A 192 17.37 -4.55 11.12
N SER A 193 16.43 -3.69 11.46
CA SER A 193 15.00 -3.91 11.18
C SER A 193 14.72 -3.64 9.70
N LYS A 194 14.83 -4.68 8.89
CA LYS A 194 14.53 -4.60 7.46
C LYS A 194 13.01 -4.52 7.27
N TYR A 195 12.59 -3.47 6.63
CA TYR A 195 11.22 -3.21 6.21
C TYR A 195 10.86 -4.10 5.01
N GLY A 196 9.61 -4.37 4.79
CA GLY A 196 9.20 -5.23 3.69
C GLY A 196 7.68 -5.23 3.50
N THR A 197 7.01 -4.19 4.00
CA THR A 197 5.59 -3.90 3.79
C THR A 197 5.22 -4.01 2.32
N VAL A 198 4.09 -4.60 2.00
CA VAL A 198 3.57 -4.65 0.64
C VAL A 198 2.45 -3.63 0.45
N GLY A 199 2.33 -3.10 -0.76
CA GLY A 199 1.26 -2.17 -1.07
C GLY A 199 0.92 -2.11 -2.54
N CYS A 200 -0.29 -1.65 -2.81
CA CYS A 200 -0.84 -1.50 -4.14
C CYS A 200 -1.74 -0.27 -4.21
N VAL A 201 -1.63 0.48 -5.30
CA VAL A 201 -2.57 1.54 -5.67
C VAL A 201 -3.03 1.28 -7.09
N ALA A 202 -4.34 1.35 -7.32
CA ALA A 202 -4.95 1.08 -8.61
C ALA A 202 -5.95 2.17 -9.00
N LEU A 203 -6.02 2.48 -10.30
CA LEU A 203 -6.99 3.33 -10.95
C LEU A 203 -7.75 2.49 -11.97
N ASP A 204 -9.08 2.42 -11.83
CA ASP A 204 -9.93 1.67 -12.75
C ASP A 204 -10.47 2.53 -13.91
N ILE A 205 -11.16 1.86 -14.83
CA ILE A 205 -11.71 2.50 -16.04
C ILE A 205 -12.79 3.54 -15.73
N ASN A 206 -13.38 3.51 -14.52
CA ASN A 206 -14.38 4.47 -14.07
C ASN A 206 -13.74 5.71 -13.42
N GLY A 207 -12.40 5.73 -13.28
CA GLY A 207 -11.67 6.80 -12.63
C GLY A 207 -11.56 6.63 -11.11
N ASN A 208 -11.93 5.46 -10.57
CA ASN A 208 -11.86 5.21 -9.13
C ASN A 208 -10.46 4.75 -8.73
N ILE A 209 -9.92 5.39 -7.70
CA ILE A 209 -8.63 5.08 -7.10
C ILE A 209 -8.86 4.29 -5.81
N SER A 210 -8.14 3.20 -5.65
CA SER A 210 -8.07 2.46 -4.39
C SER A 210 -6.62 2.27 -3.97
N ALA A 211 -6.36 2.32 -2.67
CA ALA A 211 -5.04 2.05 -2.09
C ALA A 211 -5.15 1.02 -0.96
N GLY A 212 -4.16 0.13 -0.90
CA GLY A 212 -4.06 -0.85 0.16
C GLY A 212 -2.61 -1.10 0.57
N THR A 213 -2.41 -1.39 1.84
CA THR A 213 -1.10 -1.69 2.43
C THR A 213 -1.23 -2.82 3.44
N SER A 214 -0.27 -3.76 3.47
CA SER A 214 -0.25 -4.89 4.40
C SER A 214 1.15 -5.18 4.91
N THR A 215 1.29 -5.57 6.19
CA THR A 215 2.60 -5.77 6.84
C THR A 215 2.54 -6.67 8.07
N GLY A 216 3.69 -7.29 8.41
CA GLY A 216 3.97 -7.84 9.74
C GLY A 216 4.57 -6.79 10.71
N GLY A 217 4.74 -5.54 10.25
CA GLY A 217 5.37 -4.49 11.03
C GLY A 217 6.90 -4.61 11.08
N ARG A 218 7.48 -4.49 12.27
CA ARG A 218 8.92 -4.47 12.51
C ARG A 218 9.39 -5.74 13.22
N SER A 219 10.52 -6.29 12.80
CA SER A 219 11.13 -7.45 13.48
C SER A 219 11.44 -7.15 14.94
N ASN A 220 11.21 -8.14 15.80
CA ASN A 220 11.44 -8.05 17.26
C ASN A 220 10.60 -6.96 17.95
N LYS A 221 9.45 -6.57 17.35
CA LYS A 221 8.51 -5.60 17.97
C LYS A 221 7.94 -6.16 19.28
N LYS A 222 7.65 -5.26 20.23
CA LYS A 222 7.15 -5.55 21.57
C LYS A 222 5.89 -4.75 21.87
N TRP A 223 5.17 -5.17 22.92
CA TRP A 223 4.08 -4.40 23.54
C TRP A 223 2.92 -4.04 22.60
N GLY A 224 2.65 -4.89 21.58
CA GLY A 224 1.63 -4.61 20.59
C GLY A 224 1.95 -3.40 19.70
N ARG A 225 3.24 -3.18 19.39
CA ARG A 225 3.66 -2.04 18.55
C ARG A 225 2.95 -2.08 17.20
N LEU A 226 2.31 -0.98 16.86
CA LEU A 226 1.73 -0.72 15.55
C LEU A 226 2.58 0.30 14.79
N GLY A 227 2.68 0.12 13.47
CA GLY A 227 3.30 1.07 12.55
C GLY A 227 2.28 1.97 11.87
N ASP A 228 2.68 2.53 10.76
CA ASP A 228 1.89 3.43 9.91
C ASP A 228 0.79 2.71 9.12
N VAL A 229 0.99 1.43 8.79
CA VAL A 229 0.12 0.68 7.88
C VAL A 229 -1.34 0.69 8.29
N PRO A 230 -1.76 0.39 9.54
CA PRO A 230 -3.18 0.39 9.91
C PRO A 230 -3.74 1.81 10.14
N VAL A 231 -2.92 2.85 10.02
CA VAL A 231 -3.32 4.25 10.26
C VAL A 231 -3.59 4.95 8.94
N ILE A 232 -4.88 5.12 8.62
CA ILE A 232 -5.32 5.88 7.44
C ILE A 232 -4.73 7.30 7.48
N GLY A 233 -4.15 7.71 6.35
CA GLY A 233 -3.41 8.97 6.24
C GLY A 233 -1.91 8.85 6.54
N ALA A 234 -1.47 7.81 7.26
CA ALA A 234 -0.05 7.57 7.51
C ALA A 234 0.54 6.56 6.51
N GLY A 235 0.06 5.31 6.50
CA GLY A 235 0.55 4.25 5.62
C GLY A 235 -0.25 4.10 4.33
N THR A 236 -1.52 4.50 4.34
CA THR A 236 -2.43 4.36 3.20
C THR A 236 -3.36 5.57 3.12
N TYR A 237 -3.58 6.07 1.91
CA TYR A 237 -4.61 7.09 1.63
C TYR A 237 -5.08 6.98 0.18
N ALA A 238 -6.36 7.27 -0.08
CA ALA A 238 -6.91 7.36 -1.43
C ALA A 238 -8.01 8.42 -1.51
N ASP A 239 -7.99 9.23 -2.57
CA ASP A 239 -8.98 10.25 -2.88
C ASP A 239 -9.00 10.46 -4.40
N ASN A 240 -10.15 10.23 -5.03
CA ASN A 240 -10.34 10.37 -6.48
C ASN A 240 -10.06 11.80 -6.98
N GLU A 241 -10.17 12.81 -6.11
CA GLU A 241 -9.91 14.19 -6.49
C GLU A 241 -8.40 14.46 -6.68
N CYS A 242 -7.53 13.63 -6.08
CA CYS A 242 -6.09 13.83 -6.18
C CYS A 242 -5.30 12.55 -6.50
N CYS A 243 -5.15 11.61 -5.57
CA CYS A 243 -4.28 10.45 -5.74
C CYS A 243 -4.52 9.36 -4.69
N GLY A 244 -3.96 8.17 -4.95
CA GLY A 244 -3.80 7.11 -3.98
C GLY A 244 -2.34 6.92 -3.58
N ILE A 245 -2.09 6.54 -2.34
CA ILE A 245 -0.76 6.39 -1.74
C ILE A 245 -0.69 5.11 -0.91
N SER A 246 0.41 4.37 -1.06
CA SER A 246 0.82 3.32 -0.13
C SER A 246 2.28 3.53 0.27
N ALA A 247 2.55 3.43 1.57
CA ALA A 247 3.83 3.73 2.17
C ALA A 247 4.51 2.50 2.75
N THR A 248 5.85 2.55 2.85
CA THR A 248 6.68 1.52 3.47
C THR A 248 7.91 2.16 4.09
N GLY A 249 8.26 1.79 5.30
CA GLY A 249 9.44 2.37 5.95
C GLY A 249 9.40 2.28 7.47
N TRP A 250 10.06 3.23 8.12
CA TRP A 250 10.05 3.32 9.58
C TRP A 250 8.77 4.02 10.06
N GLY A 251 7.77 3.21 10.39
CA GLY A 251 6.39 3.63 10.67
C GLY A 251 6.22 4.78 11.64
N GLU A 252 7.05 4.87 12.68
CA GLU A 252 7.01 5.94 13.67
C GLU A 252 7.17 7.35 13.06
N PHE A 253 7.97 7.48 12.00
CA PHE A 253 8.17 8.75 11.30
C PHE A 253 7.05 9.03 10.30
N PHE A 254 6.48 7.98 9.71
CA PHE A 254 5.34 8.09 8.80
C PHE A 254 4.06 8.48 9.55
N ILE A 255 3.82 7.91 10.74
CA ILE A 255 2.70 8.32 11.61
C ILE A 255 2.85 9.79 12.03
N ARG A 256 4.02 10.19 12.53
CA ARG A 256 4.26 11.55 13.03
C ARG A 256 4.11 12.64 11.98
N ASN A 257 4.38 12.32 10.70
CA ASN A 257 4.21 13.22 9.57
C ASN A 257 2.89 13.03 8.82
N VAL A 258 2.09 12.00 9.16
CA VAL A 258 0.86 11.64 8.42
C VAL A 258 1.13 11.58 6.91
N VAL A 259 2.18 10.84 6.52
CA VAL A 259 2.87 10.97 5.22
C VAL A 259 1.93 10.81 4.03
N SER A 260 1.05 9.80 4.03
CA SER A 260 0.16 9.57 2.89
C SER A 260 -0.84 10.72 2.70
N TYR A 261 -1.42 11.23 3.79
CA TYR A 261 -2.29 12.40 3.71
C TYR A 261 -1.53 13.69 3.40
N ASP A 262 -0.30 13.87 3.92
CA ASP A 262 0.53 15.06 3.61
C ASP A 262 0.81 15.14 2.10
N ILE A 263 1.07 14.00 1.43
CA ILE A 263 1.23 13.94 -0.03
C ILE A 263 -0.08 14.38 -0.73
N ALA A 264 -1.21 13.77 -0.36
CA ALA A 264 -2.52 14.12 -0.93
C ALA A 264 -2.86 15.59 -0.70
N ALA A 265 -2.60 16.13 0.48
CA ALA A 265 -2.81 17.53 0.83
C ALA A 265 -1.93 18.49 0.00
N LEU A 266 -0.66 18.14 -0.24
CA LEU A 266 0.24 18.91 -1.09
C LEU A 266 -0.25 18.94 -2.55
N VAL A 267 -0.73 17.81 -3.06
CA VAL A 267 -1.35 17.75 -4.40
C VAL A 267 -2.62 18.60 -4.43
N ASN A 268 -3.53 18.41 -3.48
CA ASN A 268 -4.88 19.00 -3.51
C ASN A 268 -4.87 20.51 -3.18
N TYR A 269 -4.13 20.91 -2.13
CA TYR A 269 -4.17 22.31 -1.65
C TYR A 269 -3.05 23.18 -2.21
N LYS A 270 -1.94 22.58 -2.67
CA LYS A 270 -0.80 23.31 -3.23
C LYS A 270 -0.66 23.14 -4.75
N ASN A 271 -1.51 22.30 -5.36
CA ASN A 271 -1.45 21.95 -6.79
C ASN A 271 -0.07 21.44 -7.23
N LEU A 272 0.66 20.75 -6.35
CA LEU A 272 1.91 20.12 -6.69
C LEU A 272 1.65 18.82 -7.47
N ASN A 273 2.56 18.46 -8.37
CA ASN A 273 2.51 17.12 -8.95
C ASN A 273 2.93 16.08 -7.92
N ILE A 274 2.49 14.82 -8.12
CA ILE A 274 2.71 13.74 -7.16
C ILE A 274 4.19 13.45 -6.87
N LYS A 275 5.09 13.71 -7.81
CA LYS A 275 6.53 13.50 -7.64
C LYS A 275 7.15 14.55 -6.71
N GLU A 276 6.76 15.81 -6.85
CA GLU A 276 7.20 16.88 -5.95
C GLU A 276 6.62 16.70 -4.55
N ALA A 277 5.33 16.36 -4.44
CA ALA A 277 4.65 16.09 -3.17
C ALA A 277 5.31 14.93 -2.42
N SER A 278 5.58 13.80 -3.10
CA SER A 278 6.28 12.64 -2.52
C SER A 278 7.65 13.01 -1.97
N ARG A 279 8.43 13.76 -2.75
CA ARG A 279 9.77 14.19 -2.33
C ARG A 279 9.75 15.10 -1.11
N ILE A 280 8.81 16.04 -1.04
CA ILE A 280 8.65 16.94 0.13
C ILE A 280 8.30 16.13 1.38
N ALA A 281 7.33 15.21 1.29
CA ALA A 281 6.92 14.39 2.43
C ALA A 281 8.07 13.47 2.90
N LEU A 282 8.80 12.82 1.99
CA LEU A 282 9.94 11.98 2.35
C LEU A 282 11.13 12.78 2.90
N ASN A 283 11.33 14.03 2.48
CA ASN A 283 12.33 14.90 3.11
C ASN A 283 11.97 15.23 4.56
N LYS A 284 10.70 15.47 4.88
CA LYS A 284 10.25 15.64 6.28
C LYS A 284 10.53 14.39 7.12
N VAL A 285 10.30 13.18 6.56
CA VAL A 285 10.67 11.92 7.21
C VAL A 285 12.17 11.85 7.47
N LYS A 286 12.99 12.18 6.47
CA LYS A 286 14.45 12.19 6.56
C LYS A 286 14.96 13.20 7.61
N ASP A 287 14.40 14.40 7.65
CA ASP A 287 14.81 15.47 8.58
C ASP A 287 14.53 15.08 10.04
N LEU A 288 13.54 14.22 10.27
CA LEU A 288 13.28 13.61 11.59
C LEU A 288 14.18 12.41 11.91
N GLY A 289 15.03 11.97 10.97
CA GLY A 289 15.90 10.80 11.11
C GLY A 289 15.29 9.48 10.64
N GLY A 290 14.14 9.50 9.95
CA GLY A 290 13.47 8.33 9.41
C GLY A 290 13.85 8.04 7.96
N ASP A 291 13.49 6.83 7.53
CA ASP A 291 13.64 6.38 6.15
C ASP A 291 12.44 5.52 5.69
N GLY A 292 12.29 5.41 4.38
CA GLY A 292 11.24 4.64 3.75
C GLY A 292 11.01 5.04 2.29
N GLY A 293 9.82 4.73 1.79
CA GLY A 293 9.39 5.08 0.44
C GLY A 293 7.87 5.06 0.31
N VAL A 294 7.41 5.57 -0.80
CA VAL A 294 5.99 5.62 -1.17
C VAL A 294 5.80 5.27 -2.63
N ILE A 295 4.67 4.66 -2.94
CA ILE A 295 4.09 4.64 -4.28
C ILE A 295 2.88 5.57 -4.29
N VAL A 296 2.74 6.34 -5.35
CA VAL A 296 1.64 7.28 -5.56
C VAL A 296 1.12 7.14 -6.98
N LEU A 297 -0.18 7.12 -7.12
CA LEU A 297 -0.88 7.08 -8.41
C LEU A 297 -1.94 8.18 -8.41
N ASP A 298 -1.89 9.10 -9.39
CA ASP A 298 -2.88 10.16 -9.49
C ASP A 298 -4.07 9.79 -10.40
N LYS A 299 -5.08 10.66 -10.40
CA LYS A 299 -6.29 10.51 -11.23
C LYS A 299 -6.04 10.55 -12.74
N ASN A 300 -4.87 10.98 -13.19
CA ASN A 300 -4.49 11.01 -14.59
C ASN A 300 -3.75 9.73 -15.02
N GLY A 301 -3.49 8.82 -14.08
CA GLY A 301 -2.71 7.60 -14.29
C GLY A 301 -1.20 7.83 -14.23
N ASP A 302 -0.74 8.99 -13.75
CA ASP A 302 0.67 9.25 -13.52
C ASP A 302 1.14 8.57 -12.22
N VAL A 303 2.35 8.04 -12.23
CA VAL A 303 2.94 7.27 -11.12
C VAL A 303 4.17 7.96 -10.58
N SER A 304 4.29 8.00 -9.25
CA SER A 304 5.51 8.34 -8.53
C SER A 304 5.93 7.18 -7.62
N MET A 305 7.21 6.85 -7.64
CA MET A 305 7.82 5.82 -6.78
C MET A 305 9.09 6.44 -6.18
N ASP A 306 8.98 7.01 -5.00
CA ASP A 306 10.06 7.76 -4.36
C ASP A 306 10.47 7.11 -3.03
N PHE A 307 11.76 7.14 -2.70
CA PHE A 307 12.30 6.54 -1.47
C PHE A 307 13.64 7.18 -1.07
N ASN A 308 13.95 7.15 0.22
CA ASN A 308 15.23 7.60 0.80
C ASN A 308 16.01 6.48 1.49
N THR A 309 15.63 5.23 1.25
CA THR A 309 16.34 4.01 1.67
C THR A 309 17.39 3.59 0.64
N ALA A 310 18.17 2.53 0.93
CA ALA A 310 19.13 1.96 -0.02
C ALA A 310 18.47 1.30 -1.25
N GLY A 311 17.20 0.88 -1.12
CA GLY A 311 16.42 0.28 -2.20
C GLY A 311 14.94 0.13 -1.82
N MET A 312 14.10 -0.07 -2.85
CA MET A 312 12.68 -0.34 -2.74
C MET A 312 12.26 -1.30 -3.87
N TYR A 313 11.61 -2.41 -3.53
CA TYR A 313 10.95 -3.28 -4.51
C TYR A 313 9.68 -2.61 -5.02
N ARG A 314 9.55 -2.47 -6.35
CA ARG A 314 8.44 -1.80 -7.00
C ARG A 314 8.34 -2.19 -8.48
#